data_97004846d018f7f5f20dd3acd5ca1d7b
#
_entry.id   97004846d018f7f5f20dd3acd5ca1d7b
#
_cell.length_a   1.000
_cell.length_b   1.000
_cell.length_c   1.000
_cell.angle_alpha   90.00
_cell.angle_beta   90.00
_cell.angle_gamma   90.00
#
_symmetry.space_group_name_H-M   'P 1'
#
loop_
_entity.id
_entity.type
_entity.pdbx_description
1 polymer ?
#
loop_
_entity_poly.entity_id
_entity_poly.type
_entity_poly.pdbx_seq_one_letter_code
_entity_poly.pdbx_strand_id
1 'polypeptide(L)'
;MIIIENATKKFGTQTVLNNVSLTLEDGKIYGFVGQNGCGKTVLFKSICGFIYLDRGTITVDGKVIGKDIDIIKDAGIIIESPGFLPNYSAFKNLKFLTMIKDNIGDEQIKRTLISVGLDPESKKVVGKFSLGMRQRLGIAQAIMENPHILILDEPMNGLDKRGVEDIRKILMDLKKKGKLILLASHNPLDIDILC
;
A
#
# COMPACT_ATOMS: atom_id res chain seq x y z
N MET A 1 7.78 5.84 11.86
CA MET A 1 6.71 6.70 12.45
C MET A 1 6.29 7.81 11.49
N ILE A 2 4.99 8.12 11.37
CA ILE A 2 4.47 9.23 10.55
C ILE A 2 3.73 10.24 11.44
N ILE A 3 4.04 11.52 11.27
CA ILE A 3 3.37 12.62 11.98
C ILE A 3 2.75 13.55 10.93
N ILE A 4 1.46 13.83 11.07
CA ILE A 4 0.69 14.72 10.21
C ILE A 4 0.19 15.86 11.09
N GLU A 5 0.45 17.11 10.70
CA GLU A 5 0.08 18.30 11.46
C GLU A 5 -0.68 19.28 10.58
N ASN A 6 -1.93 19.55 10.97
CA ASN A 6 -2.81 20.54 10.34
C ASN A 6 -2.94 20.38 8.81
N ALA A 7 -2.87 19.14 8.31
CA ALA A 7 -2.88 18.84 6.89
C ALA A 7 -4.17 19.31 6.22
N THR A 8 -4.03 20.20 5.26
CA THR A 8 -5.15 20.75 4.48
C THR A 8 -4.84 20.62 2.99
N LYS A 9 -5.80 20.08 2.23
CA LYS A 9 -5.72 19.96 0.77
C LYS A 9 -7.03 20.38 0.11
N LYS A 10 -6.92 21.22 -0.91
CA LYS A 10 -8.05 21.69 -1.72
C LYS A 10 -7.84 21.34 -3.19
N PHE A 11 -8.90 21.10 -3.88
CA PHE A 11 -8.95 20.99 -5.35
C PHE A 11 -10.01 21.99 -5.85
N GLY A 12 -9.56 23.07 -6.46
CA GLY A 12 -10.44 24.19 -6.78
C GLY A 12 -11.10 24.75 -5.52
N THR A 13 -12.41 24.77 -5.45
CA THR A 13 -13.20 25.25 -4.31
C THR A 13 -13.46 24.19 -3.24
N GLN A 14 -13.21 22.89 -3.55
CA GLN A 14 -13.48 21.78 -2.65
C GLN A 14 -12.31 21.52 -1.70
N THR A 15 -12.55 21.60 -0.38
CA THR A 15 -11.60 21.15 0.63
C THR A 15 -11.76 19.65 0.86
N VAL A 16 -10.74 18.87 0.56
CA VAL A 16 -10.75 17.39 0.68
C VAL A 16 -10.10 16.94 1.99
N LEU A 17 -8.98 17.54 2.38
CA LEU A 17 -8.42 17.39 3.72
C LEU A 17 -8.58 18.73 4.44
N ASN A 18 -9.12 18.70 5.67
CA ASN A 18 -9.39 19.90 6.44
C ASN A 18 -8.77 19.78 7.83
N ASN A 19 -7.60 20.37 8.01
CA ASN A 19 -6.90 20.46 9.29
C ASN A 19 -6.70 19.09 9.98
N VAL A 20 -6.28 18.09 9.23
CA VAL A 20 -6.08 16.73 9.74
C VAL A 20 -4.76 16.66 10.50
N SER A 21 -4.80 16.16 11.74
CA SER A 21 -3.60 15.90 12.56
C SER A 21 -3.65 14.48 13.12
N LEU A 22 -2.60 13.70 12.88
CA LEU A 22 -2.50 12.29 13.27
C LEU A 22 -1.04 11.94 13.60
N THR A 23 -0.84 11.02 14.55
CA THR A 23 0.45 10.36 14.79
C THR A 23 0.28 8.86 14.59
N LEU A 24 1.09 8.29 13.71
CA LEU A 24 1.04 6.88 13.33
C LEU A 24 2.37 6.23 13.72
N GLU A 25 2.29 5.33 14.70
CA GLU A 25 3.45 4.68 15.31
C GLU A 25 3.76 3.35 14.63
N ASP A 26 5.00 2.93 14.67
CA ASP A 26 5.46 1.66 14.14
C ASP A 26 4.85 0.46 14.88
N GLY A 27 4.79 -0.70 14.21
CA GLY A 27 4.24 -1.93 14.79
C GLY A 27 2.72 -1.95 14.93
N LYS A 28 2.02 -1.00 14.32
CA LYS A 28 0.56 -0.90 14.36
C LYS A 28 -0.07 -0.93 12.96
N ILE A 29 -1.33 -1.35 12.90
CA ILE A 29 -2.18 -1.20 11.72
C ILE A 29 -3.20 -0.11 12.04
N TYR A 30 -3.25 0.94 11.22
CA TYR A 30 -4.21 2.02 11.32
C TYR A 30 -5.26 1.89 10.22
N GLY A 31 -6.52 1.76 10.63
CA GLY A 31 -7.67 1.65 9.73
C GLY A 31 -8.26 3.02 9.39
N PHE A 32 -8.35 3.32 8.11
CA PHE A 32 -8.99 4.52 7.60
C PHE A 32 -10.36 4.17 7.03
N VAL A 33 -11.41 4.55 7.74
CA VAL A 33 -12.80 4.25 7.39
C VAL A 33 -13.49 5.50 6.90
N GLY A 34 -14.33 5.35 5.90
CA GLY A 34 -15.13 6.45 5.37
C GLY A 34 -15.68 6.14 3.98
N GLN A 35 -16.69 6.90 3.57
CA GLN A 35 -17.29 6.78 2.25
C GLN A 35 -16.30 7.09 1.13
N ASN A 36 -16.61 6.64 -0.09
CA ASN A 36 -15.81 7.00 -1.26
C ASN A 36 -15.81 8.52 -1.45
N GLY A 37 -14.63 9.07 -1.75
CA GLY A 37 -14.46 10.52 -1.93
C GLY A 37 -14.25 11.31 -0.63
N CYS A 38 -14.22 10.69 0.57
CA CYS A 38 -13.99 11.41 1.84
C CYS A 38 -12.52 11.82 2.08
N GLY A 39 -11.61 11.55 1.13
CA GLY A 39 -10.22 12.02 1.20
C GLY A 39 -9.18 10.98 1.60
N LYS A 40 -9.54 9.71 1.88
CA LYS A 40 -8.57 8.65 2.26
C LYS A 40 -7.42 8.52 1.26
N THR A 41 -7.74 8.34 -0.01
CA THR A 41 -6.76 8.23 -1.10
C THR A 41 -5.90 9.49 -1.24
N VAL A 42 -6.49 10.68 -1.04
CA VAL A 42 -5.74 11.95 -1.07
C VAL A 42 -4.75 12.02 0.09
N LEU A 43 -5.18 11.62 1.30
CA LEU A 43 -4.28 11.54 2.45
C LEU A 43 -3.12 10.57 2.21
N PHE A 44 -3.40 9.36 1.69
CA PHE A 44 -2.38 8.38 1.37
C PHE A 44 -1.41 8.88 0.30
N LYS A 45 -1.93 9.51 -0.77
CA LYS A 45 -1.09 10.14 -1.80
C LYS A 45 -0.24 11.28 -1.23
N SER A 46 -0.76 12.04 -0.25
CA SER A 46 0.02 13.11 0.40
C SER A 46 1.13 12.54 1.30
N ILE A 47 0.87 11.45 2.04
CA ILE A 47 1.90 10.74 2.82
C ILE A 47 3.00 10.20 1.91
N CYS A 48 2.63 9.68 0.73
CA CYS A 48 3.60 9.19 -0.26
C CYS A 48 4.43 10.30 -0.93
N GLY A 49 4.01 11.56 -0.85
CA GLY A 49 4.62 12.67 -1.60
C GLY A 49 4.10 12.81 -3.03
N PHE A 50 3.04 12.08 -3.41
CA PHE A 50 2.44 12.20 -4.75
C PHE A 50 1.52 13.41 -4.89
N ILE A 51 1.07 13.98 -3.78
CA ILE A 51 0.26 15.21 -3.71
C ILE A 51 0.81 16.06 -2.57
N TYR A 52 1.18 17.30 -2.86
CA TYR A 52 1.57 18.26 -1.82
C TYR A 52 0.37 18.91 -1.15
N LEU A 53 0.48 19.14 0.16
CA LEU A 53 -0.51 19.85 0.94
C LEU A 53 -0.53 21.35 0.57
N ASP A 54 -1.68 22.00 0.77
CA ASP A 54 -1.78 23.46 0.68
C ASP A 54 -1.40 24.11 2.01
N ARG A 55 -1.61 23.40 3.15
CA ARG A 55 -1.18 23.81 4.50
C ARG A 55 -0.88 22.58 5.35
N GLY A 56 -0.08 22.79 6.39
CA GLY A 56 0.33 21.74 7.31
C GLY A 56 1.56 20.99 6.82
N THR A 57 1.96 19.95 7.54
CA THR A 57 3.15 19.15 7.24
C THR A 57 2.88 17.66 7.41
N ILE A 58 3.63 16.86 6.67
CA ILE A 58 3.71 15.41 6.87
C ILE A 58 5.18 15.07 7.06
N THR A 59 5.49 14.48 8.20
CA THR A 59 6.84 14.02 8.56
C THR A 59 6.87 12.50 8.61
N VAL A 60 7.79 11.88 7.88
CA VAL A 60 8.02 10.43 7.86
C VAL A 60 9.43 10.16 8.35
N ASP A 61 9.57 9.43 9.44
CA ASP A 61 10.85 9.10 10.08
C ASP A 61 11.77 10.34 10.26
N GLY A 62 11.16 11.45 10.74
CA GLY A 62 11.84 12.71 11.00
C GLY A 62 12.12 13.58 9.77
N LYS A 63 11.66 13.19 8.57
CA LYS A 63 11.85 13.93 7.33
C LYS A 63 10.52 14.47 6.80
N VAL A 64 10.47 15.76 6.48
CA VAL A 64 9.26 16.43 5.99
C VAL A 64 9.11 16.18 4.49
N ILE A 65 7.94 15.67 4.09
CA ILE A 65 7.56 15.48 2.68
C ILE A 65 7.44 16.85 2.00
N GLY A 66 8.06 16.97 0.82
CA GLY A 66 8.08 18.19 0.02
C GLY A 66 9.11 19.24 0.49
N LYS A 67 9.93 18.92 1.51
CA LYS A 67 11.02 19.76 1.99
C LYS A 67 12.33 19.00 2.09
N ASP A 68 12.35 17.92 2.87
CA ASP A 68 13.55 17.12 3.11
C ASP A 68 13.62 15.92 2.15
N ILE A 69 12.47 15.42 1.74
CA ILE A 69 12.29 14.35 0.76
C ILE A 69 11.06 14.64 -0.11
N ASP A 70 11.13 14.31 -1.39
CA ASP A 70 9.98 14.46 -2.30
C ASP A 70 9.00 13.29 -2.18
N ILE A 71 9.51 12.08 -2.03
CA ILE A 71 8.74 10.83 -2.01
C ILE A 71 9.19 9.98 -0.83
N ILE A 72 8.22 9.34 -0.17
CA ILE A 72 8.49 8.37 0.90
C ILE A 72 9.43 7.26 0.40
N LYS A 73 10.42 6.93 1.21
CA LYS A 73 11.33 5.80 0.97
C LYS A 73 10.94 4.63 1.86
N ASP A 74 11.38 3.42 1.49
CA ASP A 74 11.12 2.19 2.27
C ASP A 74 9.62 1.95 2.54
N ALA A 75 8.79 2.19 1.51
CA ALA A 75 7.35 2.00 1.57
C ALA A 75 6.84 1.07 0.48
N GLY A 76 5.94 0.15 0.87
CA GLY A 76 5.14 -0.65 -0.04
C GLY A 76 3.77 -0.01 -0.22
N ILE A 77 3.39 0.28 -1.46
CA ILE A 77 2.23 1.13 -1.75
C ILE A 77 1.27 0.41 -2.68
N ILE A 78 -0.01 0.38 -2.30
CA ILE A 78 -1.14 0.08 -3.18
C ILE A 78 -2.11 1.24 -3.04
N ILE A 79 -2.18 2.10 -4.04
CA ILE A 79 -3.14 3.18 -4.14
C ILE A 79 -3.78 3.07 -5.53
N GLU A 80 -5.11 2.93 -5.56
CA GLU A 80 -5.85 2.64 -6.78
C GLU A 80 -5.43 1.28 -7.40
N SER A 81 -5.45 1.14 -8.72
CA SER A 81 -5.13 -0.12 -9.41
C SER A 81 -3.66 -0.15 -9.80
N PRO A 82 -2.89 -1.16 -9.38
CA PRO A 82 -1.51 -1.31 -9.82
C PRO A 82 -1.40 -1.46 -11.34
N GLY A 83 -0.51 -0.68 -11.94
CA GLY A 83 -0.24 -0.70 -13.38
C GLY A 83 0.75 -1.81 -13.75
N PHE A 84 0.27 -3.01 -14.04
CA PHE A 84 1.09 -4.13 -14.50
C PHE A 84 1.21 -4.18 -16.01
N LEU A 85 2.31 -4.72 -16.51
CA LEU A 85 2.52 -5.02 -17.92
C LEU A 85 1.65 -6.23 -18.32
N PRO A 86 0.60 -6.04 -19.15
CA PRO A 86 -0.41 -7.07 -19.37
C PRO A 86 0.10 -8.30 -20.12
N ASN A 87 1.16 -8.18 -20.90
CA ASN A 87 1.72 -9.23 -21.75
C ASN A 87 2.76 -10.09 -21.03
N TYR A 88 3.04 -9.83 -19.75
CA TYR A 88 4.03 -10.56 -18.97
C TYR A 88 3.38 -11.34 -17.83
N SER A 89 4.05 -12.40 -17.34
CA SER A 89 3.60 -13.17 -16.17
C SER A 89 3.77 -12.35 -14.88
N ALA A 90 3.18 -12.83 -13.77
CA ALA A 90 3.36 -12.21 -12.44
C ALA A 90 4.84 -12.11 -12.06
N PHE A 91 5.58 -13.22 -12.21
CA PHE A 91 7.01 -13.24 -11.92
C PHE A 91 7.79 -12.18 -12.72
N LYS A 92 7.57 -12.09 -14.04
CA LYS A 92 8.27 -11.11 -14.88
C LYS A 92 7.92 -9.67 -14.51
N ASN A 93 6.65 -9.38 -14.17
CA ASN A 93 6.26 -8.07 -13.70
C ASN A 93 7.04 -7.64 -12.46
N LEU A 94 7.14 -8.51 -11.45
CA LEU A 94 7.92 -8.23 -10.24
C LEU A 94 9.42 -8.14 -10.54
N LYS A 95 9.93 -9.02 -11.40
CA LYS A 95 11.36 -9.01 -11.79
C LYS A 95 11.79 -7.68 -12.43
N PHE A 96 10.98 -7.12 -13.31
CA PHE A 96 11.28 -5.81 -13.91
C PHE A 96 11.38 -4.69 -12.87
N LEU A 97 10.56 -4.71 -11.82
CA LEU A 97 10.62 -3.73 -10.75
C LEU A 97 11.90 -3.88 -9.91
N THR A 98 12.34 -5.11 -9.64
CA THR A 98 13.57 -5.34 -8.88
C THR A 98 14.84 -4.91 -9.62
N MET A 99 14.81 -4.88 -10.96
CA MET A 99 15.94 -4.40 -11.77
C MET A 99 16.24 -2.90 -11.58
N ILE A 100 15.30 -2.14 -11.02
CA ILE A 100 15.50 -0.69 -10.76
C ILE A 100 16.43 -0.49 -9.56
N LYS A 101 16.32 -1.34 -8.54
CA LYS A 101 17.11 -1.22 -7.29
C LYS A 101 18.15 -2.32 -7.11
N ASP A 102 18.07 -3.41 -7.88
CA ASP A 102 18.93 -4.61 -7.86
C ASP A 102 19.15 -5.19 -6.43
N ASN A 103 18.11 -5.15 -5.58
CA ASN A 103 18.20 -5.53 -4.18
C ASN A 103 17.46 -6.84 -3.85
N ILE A 104 16.78 -7.45 -4.83
CA ILE A 104 15.94 -8.65 -4.64
C ILE A 104 16.21 -9.69 -5.73
N GLY A 105 16.60 -10.88 -5.29
CA GLY A 105 16.80 -12.04 -6.17
C GLY A 105 15.51 -12.79 -6.51
N ASP A 106 15.60 -13.67 -7.51
CA ASP A 106 14.48 -14.45 -8.03
C ASP A 106 13.76 -15.28 -6.96
N GLU A 107 14.52 -15.87 -6.04
CA GLU A 107 13.97 -16.68 -4.94
C GLU A 107 13.08 -15.86 -4.00
N GLN A 108 13.40 -14.60 -3.76
CA GLN A 108 12.55 -13.72 -2.95
C GLN A 108 11.24 -13.41 -3.68
N ILE A 109 11.31 -13.12 -4.99
CA ILE A 109 10.12 -12.90 -5.83
C ILE A 109 9.22 -14.14 -5.79
N LYS A 110 9.78 -15.35 -5.99
CA LYS A 110 9.03 -16.61 -5.94
C LYS A 110 8.35 -16.82 -4.59
N ARG A 111 9.09 -16.67 -3.49
CA ARG A 111 8.53 -16.77 -2.12
C ARG A 111 7.40 -15.77 -1.89
N THR A 112 7.55 -14.55 -2.35
CA THR A 112 6.51 -13.53 -2.21
C THR A 112 5.26 -13.87 -3.01
N LEU A 113 5.38 -14.35 -4.25
CA LEU A 113 4.24 -14.81 -5.04
C LEU A 113 3.50 -15.97 -4.37
N ILE A 114 4.23 -16.96 -3.87
CA ILE A 114 3.64 -18.08 -3.12
C ILE A 114 2.89 -17.58 -1.89
N SER A 115 3.46 -16.64 -1.14
CA SER A 115 2.85 -16.12 0.09
C SER A 115 1.49 -15.47 -0.14
N VAL A 116 1.28 -14.85 -1.32
CA VAL A 116 0.00 -14.24 -1.70
C VAL A 116 -0.90 -15.21 -2.49
N GLY A 117 -0.52 -16.48 -2.63
CA GLY A 117 -1.29 -17.53 -3.32
C GLY A 117 -1.24 -17.44 -4.85
N LEU A 118 -0.15 -16.94 -5.41
CA LEU A 118 0.14 -16.97 -6.84
C LEU A 118 1.25 -17.97 -7.15
N ASP A 119 1.09 -18.72 -8.24
CA ASP A 119 2.11 -19.64 -8.72
C ASP A 119 3.23 -18.87 -9.44
N PRO A 120 4.48 -18.89 -8.93
CA PRO A 120 5.60 -18.17 -9.54
C PRO A 120 6.03 -18.73 -10.89
N GLU A 121 5.76 -20.01 -11.17
CA GLU A 121 6.12 -20.67 -12.44
C GLU A 121 5.02 -20.52 -13.51
N SER A 122 3.88 -19.93 -13.15
CA SER A 122 2.78 -19.71 -14.09
C SER A 122 3.18 -18.81 -15.25
N LYS A 123 2.99 -19.31 -16.46
CA LYS A 123 3.18 -18.53 -17.70
C LYS A 123 1.98 -17.66 -18.07
N LYS A 124 0.88 -17.70 -17.27
CA LYS A 124 -0.31 -16.89 -17.52
C LYS A 124 0.04 -15.41 -17.45
N VAL A 125 -0.28 -14.68 -18.51
CA VAL A 125 -0.02 -13.23 -18.58
C VAL A 125 -1.01 -12.45 -17.71
N VAL A 126 -0.57 -11.34 -17.10
CA VAL A 126 -1.36 -10.53 -16.15
C VAL A 126 -2.60 -9.93 -16.82
N GLY A 127 -2.59 -9.67 -18.12
CA GLY A 127 -3.76 -9.26 -18.87
C GLY A 127 -4.96 -10.23 -18.78
N LYS A 128 -4.69 -11.52 -18.51
CA LYS A 128 -5.70 -12.57 -18.32
C LYS A 128 -6.02 -12.88 -16.86
N PHE A 129 -5.50 -12.09 -15.91
CA PHE A 129 -5.76 -12.29 -14.48
C PHE A 129 -7.18 -11.83 -14.11
N SER A 130 -7.80 -12.55 -13.16
CA SER A 130 -8.99 -12.05 -12.48
C SER A 130 -8.63 -10.81 -11.64
N LEU A 131 -9.66 -10.07 -11.20
CA LEU A 131 -9.46 -8.94 -10.28
C LEU A 131 -8.69 -9.38 -9.03
N GLY A 132 -9.10 -10.50 -8.39
CA GLY A 132 -8.42 -11.03 -7.21
C GLY A 132 -6.97 -11.45 -7.47
N MET A 133 -6.65 -12.03 -8.63
CA MET A 133 -5.25 -12.33 -8.99
C MET A 133 -4.41 -11.07 -9.15
N ARG A 134 -4.95 -10.00 -9.75
CA ARG A 134 -4.27 -8.71 -9.86
C ARG A 134 -4.07 -8.07 -8.50
N GLN A 135 -5.06 -8.17 -7.62
CA GLN A 135 -4.97 -7.68 -6.26
C GLN A 135 -3.87 -8.39 -5.47
N ARG A 136 -3.83 -9.74 -5.53
CA ARG A 136 -2.75 -10.54 -4.93
C ARG A 136 -1.37 -10.15 -5.47
N LEU A 137 -1.24 -9.88 -6.77
CA LEU A 137 0.01 -9.41 -7.37
C LEU A 137 0.38 -8.01 -6.88
N GLY A 138 -0.57 -7.10 -6.70
CA GLY A 138 -0.36 -5.78 -6.09
C GLY A 138 0.18 -5.88 -4.67
N ILE A 139 -0.40 -6.77 -3.87
CA ILE A 139 0.09 -7.03 -2.50
C ILE A 139 1.51 -7.62 -2.54
N ALA A 140 1.79 -8.58 -3.44
CA ALA A 140 3.13 -9.11 -3.63
C ALA A 140 4.14 -8.00 -3.96
N GLN A 141 3.80 -7.10 -4.88
CA GLN A 141 4.63 -5.94 -5.21
C GLN A 141 4.91 -5.08 -3.97
N ALA A 142 3.88 -4.78 -3.18
CA ALA A 142 4.03 -3.91 -2.02
C ALA A 142 4.91 -4.50 -0.91
N ILE A 143 4.92 -5.85 -0.74
CA ILE A 143 5.64 -6.51 0.36
C ILE A 143 6.99 -7.12 -0.05
N MET A 144 7.27 -7.26 -1.35
CA MET A 144 8.45 -8.03 -1.82
C MET A 144 9.79 -7.45 -1.36
N GLU A 145 9.89 -6.14 -1.22
CA GLU A 145 11.10 -5.44 -0.73
C GLU A 145 11.18 -5.39 0.81
N ASN A 146 10.25 -6.04 1.50
CA ASN A 146 10.15 -6.02 2.97
C ASN A 146 10.14 -4.59 3.57
N PRO A 147 9.36 -3.64 3.05
CA PRO A 147 9.38 -2.25 3.46
C PRO A 147 9.01 -2.08 4.94
N HIS A 148 9.43 -0.96 5.54
CA HIS A 148 9.05 -0.60 6.90
C HIS A 148 7.60 -0.10 6.99
N ILE A 149 7.14 0.62 5.97
CA ILE A 149 5.81 1.20 5.92
C ILE A 149 5.00 0.56 4.79
N LEU A 150 3.73 0.25 5.05
CA LEU A 150 2.78 -0.22 4.05
C LEU A 150 1.59 0.73 3.99
N ILE A 151 1.24 1.17 2.79
CA ILE A 151 0.08 2.04 2.52
C ILE A 151 -0.82 1.33 1.53
N LEU A 152 -1.96 0.85 2.01
CA LEU A 152 -2.82 -0.07 1.28
C LEU A 152 -4.24 0.49 1.17
N ASP A 153 -4.62 0.93 -0.03
CA ASP A 153 -5.96 1.42 -0.33
C ASP A 153 -6.81 0.27 -0.87
N GLU A 154 -7.80 -0.17 -0.10
CA GLU A 154 -8.73 -1.26 -0.40
C GLU A 154 -8.05 -2.59 -0.84
N PRO A 155 -7.06 -3.11 -0.08
CA PRO A 155 -6.27 -4.26 -0.52
C PRO A 155 -7.06 -5.58 -0.61
N MET A 156 -8.24 -5.67 0.01
CA MET A 156 -9.09 -6.88 -0.01
C MET A 156 -10.07 -6.89 -1.19
N ASN A 157 -10.18 -5.81 -1.97
CA ASN A 157 -11.13 -5.72 -3.07
C ASN A 157 -10.93 -6.81 -4.13
N GLY A 158 -12.05 -7.47 -4.50
CA GLY A 158 -12.04 -8.51 -5.53
C GLY A 158 -11.45 -9.85 -5.10
N LEU A 159 -11.08 -10.01 -3.82
CA LEU A 159 -10.69 -11.29 -3.24
C LEU A 159 -11.90 -12.11 -2.82
N ASP A 160 -11.80 -13.42 -2.94
CA ASP A 160 -12.73 -14.37 -2.32
C ASP A 160 -12.47 -14.48 -0.79
N LYS A 161 -13.36 -15.14 -0.06
CA LYS A 161 -13.26 -15.28 1.41
C LYS A 161 -11.89 -15.81 1.85
N ARG A 162 -11.38 -16.86 1.18
CA ARG A 162 -10.09 -17.43 1.49
C ARG A 162 -8.94 -16.45 1.20
N GLY A 163 -9.05 -15.71 0.10
CA GLY A 163 -8.09 -14.67 -0.24
C GLY A 163 -8.01 -13.55 0.80
N VAL A 164 -9.16 -13.12 1.30
CA VAL A 164 -9.21 -12.11 2.38
C VAL A 164 -8.52 -12.63 3.64
N GLU A 165 -8.81 -13.89 4.04
CA GLU A 165 -8.16 -14.51 5.21
C GLU A 165 -6.64 -14.66 5.04
N ASP A 166 -6.16 -15.05 3.86
CA ASP A 166 -4.74 -15.16 3.55
C ASP A 166 -4.04 -13.80 3.70
N ILE A 167 -4.63 -12.74 3.14
CA ILE A 167 -4.04 -11.40 3.21
C ILE A 167 -4.09 -10.84 4.64
N ARG A 168 -5.17 -11.05 5.39
CA ARG A 168 -5.24 -10.67 6.81
C ARG A 168 -4.11 -11.31 7.62
N LYS A 169 -3.82 -12.59 7.41
CA LYS A 169 -2.69 -13.27 8.07
C LYS A 169 -1.36 -12.61 7.72
N ILE A 170 -1.13 -12.32 6.43
CA ILE A 170 0.10 -11.63 5.99
C ILE A 170 0.24 -10.27 6.71
N LEU A 171 -0.80 -9.44 6.75
CA LEU A 171 -0.76 -8.15 7.40
C LEU A 171 -0.52 -8.25 8.91
N MET A 172 -1.15 -9.22 9.58
CA MET A 172 -0.90 -9.48 11.01
C MET A 172 0.53 -9.93 11.28
N ASP A 173 1.12 -10.74 10.42
CA ASP A 173 2.52 -11.16 10.56
C ASP A 173 3.48 -10.00 10.29
N LEU A 174 3.18 -9.11 9.37
CA LEU A 174 3.95 -7.88 9.13
C LEU A 174 3.87 -6.92 10.33
N LYS A 175 2.67 -6.75 10.93
CA LYS A 175 2.49 -6.00 12.20
C LYS A 175 3.38 -6.56 13.31
N LYS A 176 3.39 -7.89 13.52
CA LYS A 176 4.25 -8.56 14.53
C LYS A 176 5.75 -8.32 14.29
N LYS A 177 6.15 -8.08 13.03
CA LYS A 177 7.53 -7.72 12.66
C LYS A 177 7.83 -6.23 12.82
N GLY A 178 6.95 -5.46 13.45
CA GLY A 178 7.15 -4.04 13.74
C GLY A 178 6.83 -3.10 12.58
N LYS A 179 6.19 -3.59 11.49
CA LYS A 179 5.84 -2.74 10.35
C LYS A 179 4.70 -1.78 10.70
N LEU A 180 4.76 -0.57 10.16
CA LEU A 180 3.65 0.38 10.19
C LEU A 180 2.76 0.13 8.96
N ILE A 181 1.46 -0.09 9.19
CA ILE A 181 0.52 -0.39 8.11
C ILE A 181 -0.65 0.61 8.16
N LEU A 182 -0.86 1.33 7.07
CA LEU A 182 -2.02 2.17 6.83
C LEU A 182 -2.95 1.41 5.89
N LEU A 183 -4.18 1.16 6.35
CA LEU A 183 -5.18 0.37 5.65
C LEU A 183 -6.45 1.20 5.45
N ALA A 184 -6.81 1.52 4.22
CA ALA A 184 -8.17 1.98 3.93
C ALA A 184 -9.05 0.77 3.57
N SER A 185 -10.20 0.66 4.21
CA SER A 185 -11.22 -0.34 3.88
C SER A 185 -12.61 0.22 4.16
N HIS A 186 -13.54 -0.13 3.28
CA HIS A 186 -14.97 0.13 3.50
C HIS A 186 -15.67 -1.04 4.22
N ASN A 187 -14.98 -2.16 4.44
CA ASN A 187 -15.49 -3.31 5.18
C ASN A 187 -15.13 -3.19 6.67
N PRO A 188 -16.13 -2.97 7.57
CA PRO A 188 -15.89 -2.83 9.01
C PRO A 188 -15.15 -4.02 9.61
N LEU A 189 -15.43 -5.24 9.12
CA LEU A 189 -14.81 -6.46 9.63
C LEU A 189 -13.29 -6.50 9.42
N ASP A 190 -12.78 -5.90 8.34
CA ASP A 190 -11.32 -5.81 8.13
C ASP A 190 -10.69 -4.91 9.20
N ILE A 191 -11.37 -3.84 9.54
CA ILE A 191 -10.92 -2.88 10.55
C ILE A 191 -10.94 -3.49 11.95
N ASP A 192 -12.03 -4.17 12.31
CA ASP A 192 -12.19 -4.82 13.62
C ASP A 192 -11.15 -5.93 13.87
N ILE A 193 -10.77 -6.65 12.80
CA ILE A 193 -9.81 -7.76 12.92
C ILE A 193 -8.36 -7.27 12.93
N LEU A 194 -8.02 -6.25 12.14
CA LEU A 194 -6.63 -5.89 11.84
C LEU A 194 -6.11 -4.72 12.67
N CYS A 195 -6.96 -3.77 13.01
CA CYS A 195 -6.57 -2.48 13.56
C CYS A 195 -6.60 -2.38 15.10
#